data_ced721ba74118fd2ac160c09834a45c2
#
_entry.id   ced721ba74118fd2ac160c09834a45c2
#
_cell.length_a   1.000
_cell.length_b   1.000
_cell.length_c   1.000
_cell.angle_alpha   90.00
_cell.angle_beta   90.00
_cell.angle_gamma   90.00
#
_symmetry.space_group_name_H-M   'P 1'
#
loop_
_entity.id
_entity.type
_entity.pdbx_description
1 polymer ?
#
loop_
_entity_poly.entity_id
_entity_poly.type
_entity_poly.pdbx_seq_one_letter_code
_entity_poly.pdbx_strand_id
1 'polypeptide(L)'
;MPRDFHRSRRIEDQIQRILSDVIRTDVRDPRLRGAIITSVDVSSDLSVAWVYFTSLESEQNPEELGEAFDSAMGFLRGQVAKELTVRQVPELRFRYDKSLQQGFAMEQLIDQAVESDQRNRDNGKDDAD
;
A
#
# COMPACT_ATOMS: atom_id res chain seq x y z
N MET A 1 20.20 -14.48 -3.83
CA MET A 1 19.43 -14.57 -4.09
C MET A 1 18.43 -14.35 -5.17
N PRO A 2 18.76 -14.44 -6.43
CA PRO A 2 17.77 -14.26 -7.48
C PRO A 2 16.58 -15.17 -7.34
N ARG A 3 16.84 -16.39 -6.94
CA ARG A 3 15.75 -17.36 -6.82
C ARG A 3 14.75 -16.95 -5.76
N ASP A 4 15.23 -16.52 -4.60
CA ASP A 4 14.36 -16.08 -3.52
C ASP A 4 13.64 -14.79 -3.90
N PHE A 5 14.35 -13.88 -4.59
CA PHE A 5 13.74 -12.64 -5.04
C PHE A 5 12.59 -12.90 -6.00
N HIS A 6 12.79 -13.77 -6.98
CA HIS A 6 11.74 -14.09 -7.94
C HIS A 6 10.55 -14.76 -7.27
N ARG A 7 10.82 -15.60 -6.31
CA ARG A 7 9.76 -16.32 -5.63
C ARG A 7 8.89 -15.38 -4.81
N SER A 8 9.52 -14.50 -4.05
CA SER A 8 8.75 -13.57 -3.22
C SER A 8 7.99 -12.58 -4.10
N ARG A 9 8.58 -12.17 -5.21
CA ARG A 9 7.91 -11.24 -6.10
C ARG A 9 6.66 -11.87 -6.71
N ARG A 10 6.74 -13.13 -7.09
CA ARG A 10 5.56 -13.82 -7.63
C ARG A 10 4.45 -13.91 -6.60
N ILE A 11 4.82 -14.19 -5.36
CA ILE A 11 3.83 -14.27 -4.29
C ILE A 11 3.25 -12.90 -4.01
N GLU A 12 4.06 -11.86 -4.02
CA GLU A 12 3.61 -10.49 -3.85
C GLU A 12 2.56 -10.13 -4.90
N ASP A 13 2.84 -10.46 -6.15
CA ASP A 13 1.91 -10.16 -7.23
C ASP A 13 0.61 -10.91 -7.07
N GLN A 14 0.69 -12.17 -6.68
CA GLN A 14 -0.51 -12.97 -6.48
C GLN A 14 -1.36 -12.41 -5.35
N ILE A 15 -0.73 -12.07 -4.22
CA ILE A 15 -1.47 -11.54 -3.08
C ILE A 15 -2.12 -10.23 -3.45
N GLN A 16 -1.41 -9.36 -4.14
CA GLN A 16 -1.98 -8.07 -4.53
C GLN A 16 -3.20 -8.26 -5.41
N ARG A 17 -3.12 -9.17 -6.37
CA ARG A 17 -4.25 -9.42 -7.26
C ARG A 17 -5.43 -10.02 -6.52
N ILE A 18 -5.16 -10.99 -5.66
CA ILE A 18 -6.23 -11.63 -4.90
C ILE A 18 -6.95 -10.62 -4.03
N LEU A 19 -6.18 -9.84 -3.27
CA LEU A 19 -6.76 -8.87 -2.35
C LEU A 19 -7.51 -7.77 -3.10
N SER A 20 -6.96 -7.30 -4.21
CA SER A 20 -7.62 -6.25 -4.99
C SER A 20 -8.95 -6.75 -5.53
N ASP A 21 -8.99 -7.97 -6.01
CA ASP A 21 -10.24 -8.54 -6.52
C ASP A 21 -11.26 -8.72 -5.42
N VAL A 22 -10.82 -9.25 -4.28
CA VAL A 22 -11.73 -9.52 -3.18
C VAL A 22 -12.32 -8.22 -2.63
N ILE A 23 -11.48 -7.21 -2.47
CA ILE A 23 -11.96 -5.92 -1.95
C ILE A 23 -12.98 -5.32 -2.89
N ARG A 24 -12.75 -5.46 -4.20
CA ARG A 24 -13.64 -4.86 -5.16
C ARG A 24 -14.98 -5.59 -5.24
N THR A 25 -14.99 -6.90 -5.07
CA THR A 25 -16.19 -7.68 -5.37
C THR A 25 -16.86 -8.33 -4.18
N ASP A 26 -16.08 -8.72 -3.16
CA ASP A 26 -16.60 -9.59 -2.12
C ASP A 26 -16.71 -8.97 -0.73
N VAL A 27 -16.01 -7.87 -0.48
CA VAL A 27 -16.04 -7.27 0.84
C VAL A 27 -17.24 -6.34 0.95
N ARG A 28 -17.98 -6.50 2.04
CA ARG A 28 -19.20 -5.73 2.24
C ARG A 28 -19.03 -4.48 3.07
N ASP A 29 -17.87 -4.30 3.67
CA ASP A 29 -17.62 -3.14 4.53
C ASP A 29 -17.54 -1.90 3.65
N PRO A 30 -18.46 -0.94 3.82
CA PRO A 30 -18.43 0.25 2.96
C PRO A 30 -17.17 1.08 3.13
N ARG A 31 -16.48 0.95 4.27
CA ARG A 31 -15.24 1.70 4.46
C ARG A 31 -14.16 1.27 3.49
N LEU A 32 -14.25 0.05 2.94
CA LEU A 32 -13.23 -0.46 2.02
C LEU A 32 -13.54 -0.19 0.56
N ARG A 33 -14.62 0.48 0.26
CA ARG A 33 -15.00 0.70 -1.14
C ARG A 33 -14.00 1.50 -1.93
N GLY A 34 -13.40 2.49 -1.31
CA GLY A 34 -12.41 3.31 -2.00
C GLY A 34 -10.98 2.83 -1.80
N ALA A 35 -10.81 1.70 -1.15
CA ALA A 35 -9.47 1.22 -0.82
C ALA A 35 -8.78 0.62 -2.03
N ILE A 36 -7.49 0.87 -2.12
CA ILE A 36 -6.64 0.30 -3.17
C ILE A 36 -5.42 -0.31 -2.50
N ILE A 37 -5.06 -1.51 -2.93
CA ILE A 37 -3.81 -2.13 -2.52
C ILE A 37 -2.73 -1.62 -3.47
N THR A 38 -1.80 -0.84 -2.93
CA THR A 38 -0.78 -0.22 -3.77
C THR A 38 0.43 -1.12 -3.97
N SER A 39 0.77 -1.91 -2.97
CA SER A 39 1.90 -2.84 -3.11
C SER A 39 1.85 -3.89 -2.02
N VAL A 40 2.56 -4.99 -2.25
CA VAL A 40 2.72 -6.05 -1.27
C VAL A 40 4.21 -6.38 -1.20
N ASP A 41 4.71 -6.49 0.02
CA ASP A 41 6.12 -6.75 0.25
C ASP A 41 6.24 -7.97 1.16
N VAL A 42 6.74 -9.07 0.61
CA VAL A 42 6.82 -10.32 1.33
C VAL A 42 8.25 -10.52 1.84
N SER A 43 8.38 -10.92 3.10
CA SER A 43 9.68 -11.17 3.68
C SER A 43 10.39 -12.31 2.95
N SER A 44 11.71 -12.34 3.03
CA SER A 44 12.50 -13.31 2.28
C SER A 44 12.18 -14.73 2.67
N ASP A 45 11.80 -14.97 3.93
CA ASP A 45 11.41 -16.30 4.36
C ASP A 45 9.93 -16.59 4.15
N LEU A 46 9.22 -15.66 3.49
CA LEU A 46 7.82 -15.80 3.13
C LEU A 46 6.88 -15.91 4.31
N SER A 47 7.30 -15.42 5.48
CA SER A 47 6.47 -15.54 6.68
C SER A 47 5.53 -14.36 6.87
N VAL A 48 5.86 -13.20 6.34
CA VAL A 48 5.07 -11.99 6.54
C VAL A 48 4.89 -11.28 5.20
N ALA A 49 3.67 -10.83 4.96
CA ALA A 49 3.36 -10.01 3.79
C ALA A 49 2.86 -8.65 4.29
N TRP A 50 3.62 -7.61 3.99
CA TRP A 50 3.22 -6.24 4.30
C TRP A 50 2.37 -5.75 3.14
N VAL A 51 1.12 -5.45 3.42
CA VAL A 51 0.17 -5.04 2.40
C VAL A 51 -0.09 -3.56 2.57
N TYR A 52 0.28 -2.79 1.57
CA TYR A 52 0.13 -1.34 1.63
C TYR A 52 -1.14 -0.93 0.92
N PHE A 53 -1.88 -0.05 1.53
CA PHE A 53 -3.16 0.39 0.99
C PHE A 53 -3.27 1.90 1.04
N THR A 54 -4.13 2.43 0.18
CA THR A 54 -4.49 3.84 0.22
C THR A 54 -5.97 3.94 -0.13
N SER A 55 -6.49 5.14 -0.15
CA SER A 55 -7.87 5.38 -0.51
C SER A 55 -7.94 6.36 -1.66
N LEU A 56 -8.87 6.10 -2.57
CA LEU A 56 -9.16 7.06 -3.62
C LEU A 56 -9.96 8.22 -3.09
N GLU A 57 -10.61 8.04 -1.94
CA GLU A 57 -11.45 9.09 -1.38
C GLU A 57 -10.61 9.93 -0.44
N SER A 58 -10.40 11.17 -0.80
CA SER A 58 -9.49 12.03 -0.05
C SER A 58 -9.98 12.31 1.35
N GLU A 59 -11.27 12.19 1.61
CA GLU A 59 -11.82 12.45 2.91
C GLU A 59 -11.76 11.26 3.84
N GLN A 60 -11.39 10.11 3.31
CA GLN A 60 -11.39 8.89 4.12
C GLN A 60 -10.20 8.90 5.08
N ASN A 61 -10.50 8.63 6.35
CA ASN A 61 -9.50 8.64 7.39
C ASN A 61 -8.66 7.36 7.32
N PRO A 62 -7.32 7.47 7.22
CA PRO A 62 -6.48 6.28 7.18
C PRO A 62 -6.66 5.36 8.37
N GLU A 63 -6.93 5.90 9.56
CA GLU A 63 -7.13 5.05 10.72
C GLU A 63 -8.40 4.24 10.62
N GLU A 64 -9.48 4.85 10.13
CA GLU A 64 -10.71 4.12 9.91
C GLU A 64 -10.51 3.04 8.87
N LEU A 65 -9.76 3.35 7.82
CA LEU A 65 -9.50 2.37 6.79
C LEU A 65 -8.68 1.21 7.34
N GLY A 66 -7.70 1.52 8.19
CA GLY A 66 -6.93 0.47 8.86
C GLY A 66 -7.78 -0.42 9.72
N GLU A 67 -8.73 0.17 10.47
CA GLU A 67 -9.65 -0.61 11.28
C GLU A 67 -10.53 -1.50 10.40
N ALA A 68 -10.93 -0.99 9.24
CA ALA A 68 -11.74 -1.79 8.33
C ALA A 68 -10.96 -3.00 7.81
N PHE A 69 -9.69 -2.81 7.48
CA PHE A 69 -8.85 -3.93 7.08
C PHE A 69 -8.67 -4.92 8.22
N ASP A 70 -8.48 -4.42 9.44
CA ASP A 70 -8.35 -5.31 10.59
C ASP A 70 -9.62 -6.12 10.81
N SER A 71 -10.77 -5.50 10.64
CA SER A 71 -12.04 -6.20 10.81
C SER A 71 -12.22 -7.27 9.74
N ALA A 72 -11.70 -7.03 8.54
CA ALA A 72 -11.84 -7.97 7.44
C ALA A 72 -10.69 -8.96 7.37
N MET A 73 -9.75 -8.89 8.31
CA MET A 73 -8.51 -9.66 8.24
C MET A 73 -8.74 -11.15 8.06
N GLY A 74 -9.65 -11.73 8.86
CA GLY A 74 -9.90 -13.16 8.77
C GLY A 74 -10.43 -13.57 7.42
N PHE A 75 -11.35 -12.78 6.89
CA PHE A 75 -11.92 -13.04 5.59
C PHE A 75 -10.86 -12.91 4.49
N LEU A 76 -10.08 -11.82 4.54
CA LEU A 76 -9.07 -11.58 3.52
C LEU A 76 -7.99 -12.66 3.56
N ARG A 77 -7.56 -13.03 4.76
CA ARG A 77 -6.57 -14.07 4.88
C ARG A 77 -7.09 -15.39 4.35
N GLY A 78 -8.36 -15.68 4.62
CA GLY A 78 -8.97 -16.91 4.11
C GLY A 78 -9.00 -16.93 2.60
N GLN A 79 -9.29 -15.81 1.97
CA GLN A 79 -9.31 -15.74 0.52
C GLN A 79 -7.92 -15.93 -0.07
N VAL A 80 -6.92 -15.32 0.56
CA VAL A 80 -5.55 -15.51 0.11
C VAL A 80 -5.14 -16.98 0.25
N ALA A 81 -5.48 -17.59 1.39
CA ALA A 81 -5.12 -18.98 1.63
C ALA A 81 -5.78 -19.90 0.60
N LYS A 82 -6.99 -19.55 0.17
CA LYS A 82 -7.70 -20.37 -0.78
C LYS A 82 -7.08 -20.32 -2.17
N GLU A 83 -6.60 -19.15 -2.58
CA GLU A 83 -6.15 -18.97 -3.95
C GLU A 83 -4.64 -18.96 -4.13
N LEU A 84 -3.90 -18.72 -3.07
CA LEU A 84 -2.45 -18.66 -3.18
C LEU A 84 -1.88 -20.07 -3.30
N THR A 85 -1.05 -20.30 -4.30
CA THR A 85 -0.52 -21.62 -4.55
C THR A 85 0.82 -21.80 -3.86
N VAL A 86 0.82 -21.73 -2.53
CA VAL A 86 2.02 -21.95 -1.74
C VAL A 86 1.68 -22.82 -0.57
N ARG A 87 2.71 -23.44 -0.03
CA ARG A 87 2.51 -24.35 1.10
C ARG A 87 2.12 -23.59 2.35
N GLN A 88 2.71 -22.45 2.59
CA GLN A 88 2.47 -21.68 3.78
C GLN A 88 2.08 -20.28 3.40
N VAL A 89 0.94 -19.81 3.92
CA VAL A 89 0.43 -18.49 3.62
C VAL A 89 1.10 -17.49 4.56
N PRO A 90 1.70 -16.41 4.03
CA PRO A 90 2.29 -15.42 4.90
C PRO A 90 1.25 -14.75 5.78
N GLU A 91 1.70 -14.27 6.93
CA GLU A 91 0.84 -13.45 7.78
C GLU A 91 0.66 -12.11 7.10
N LEU A 92 -0.60 -11.68 6.96
CA LEU A 92 -0.88 -10.39 6.32
C LEU A 92 -0.82 -9.28 7.36
N ARG A 93 -0.15 -8.19 7.02
CA ARG A 93 -0.09 -7.00 7.85
C ARG A 93 -0.37 -5.80 6.98
N PHE A 94 -1.40 -5.05 7.32
CA PHE A 94 -1.85 -3.94 6.51
C PHE A 94 -1.28 -2.64 7.02
N ARG A 95 -0.76 -1.83 6.10
CA ARG A 95 -0.19 -0.54 6.42
C ARG A 95 -0.66 0.50 5.42
N TYR A 96 -0.94 1.68 5.91
CA TYR A 96 -1.32 2.77 5.03
C TYR A 96 -0.11 3.22 4.22
N ASP A 97 -0.32 3.36 2.92
CA ASP A 97 0.77 3.75 2.02
C ASP A 97 0.78 5.26 1.90
N LYS A 98 1.78 5.87 2.48
CA LYS A 98 1.91 7.33 2.47
C LYS A 98 2.64 7.84 1.25
N SER A 99 3.09 6.96 0.38
CA SER A 99 3.94 7.40 -0.73
C SER A 99 3.22 8.35 -1.67
N LEU A 100 1.93 8.12 -1.93
CA LEU A 100 1.17 9.02 -2.77
C LEU A 100 1.02 10.39 -2.14
N GLN A 101 0.69 10.44 -0.86
CA GLN A 101 0.60 11.70 -0.16
C GLN A 101 1.95 12.38 -0.08
N GLN A 102 2.99 11.63 0.18
CA GLN A 102 4.34 12.17 0.23
C GLN A 102 4.76 12.70 -1.13
N GLY A 103 4.42 11.97 -2.19
CA GLY A 103 4.72 12.42 -3.53
C GLY A 103 3.97 13.69 -3.87
N PHE A 104 2.71 13.78 -3.47
CA PHE A 104 1.91 14.95 -3.70
C PHE A 104 2.51 16.15 -2.94
N ALA A 105 2.85 15.95 -1.68
CA ALA A 105 3.48 16.99 -0.89
C ALA A 105 4.82 17.40 -1.48
N MET A 106 5.57 16.43 -1.97
CA MET A 106 6.85 16.70 -2.59
C MET A 106 6.69 17.55 -3.85
N GLU A 107 5.69 17.25 -4.65
CA GLU A 107 5.42 18.03 -5.85
C GLU A 107 5.07 19.46 -5.49
N GLN A 108 4.25 19.64 -4.47
CA GLN A 108 3.92 20.97 -4.01
C GLN A 108 5.13 21.72 -3.50
N LEU A 109 5.99 21.02 -2.78
CA LEU A 109 7.22 21.63 -2.31
C LEU A 109 8.14 22.01 -3.45
N ILE A 110 8.23 21.19 -4.45
CA ILE A 110 9.05 21.48 -5.62
C ILE A 110 8.53 22.71 -6.35
N ASP A 111 7.22 22.79 -6.53
CA ASP A 111 6.61 23.93 -7.17
C ASP A 111 6.89 25.21 -6.38
N GLN A 112 6.72 25.15 -5.07
CA GLN A 112 6.99 26.29 -4.24
C GLN A 112 8.47 26.69 -4.29
N ALA A 113 9.33 25.71 -4.30
CA ALA A 113 10.76 26.00 -4.37
C ALA A 113 11.14 26.66 -5.67
N VAL A 114 10.53 26.23 -6.77
CA VAL A 114 10.79 26.84 -8.05
C VAL A 114 10.33 28.29 -8.05
N GLU A 115 9.15 28.54 -7.51
CA GLU A 115 8.65 29.89 -7.41
C GLU A 115 9.54 30.76 -6.54
N SER A 116 9.96 30.21 -5.42
CA SER A 116 10.86 30.92 -4.54
C SER A 116 12.19 31.22 -5.19
N ASP A 117 12.71 30.27 -5.92
CA ASP A 117 13.97 30.47 -6.63
C ASP A 117 13.88 31.59 -7.65
N GLN A 118 12.76 31.70 -8.29
CA GLN A 118 12.57 32.76 -9.25
C GLN A 118 12.53 34.13 -8.60
N ARG A 119 12.01 34.20 -7.37
CA ARG A 119 11.93 35.46 -6.66
C ARG A 119 13.14 35.71 -5.81
N ASN A 120 13.73 34.67 -5.23
CA ASN A 120 14.77 34.83 -4.24
C ASN A 120 15.68 33.66 -4.31
N ARG A 121 16.55 33.66 -5.28
CA ARG A 121 17.34 32.52 -5.57
C ARG A 121 18.22 32.05 -4.48
N ASP A 122 18.50 32.85 -3.53
CA ASP A 122 19.38 32.48 -2.54
C ASP A 122 18.90 31.55 -1.58
N ASN A 123 17.62 31.38 -1.44
CA ASN A 123 17.15 30.56 -0.44
C ASN A 123 17.08 29.20 -0.80
N GLY A 124 17.52 28.92 -1.80
CA GLY A 124 17.41 27.61 -2.20
C GLY A 124 17.56 26.62 -1.28
N LYS A 125 17.32 26.22 -0.62
CA LYS A 125 17.56 25.29 0.14
C LYS A 125 16.72 24.51 0.40
N ASP A 126 16.41 23.89 0.38
CA ASP A 126 15.83 23.15 0.47
C ASP A 126 15.65 22.21 0.99
N ASP A 127 15.77 21.89 1.24
CA ASP A 127 15.81 21.01 1.69
C ASP A 127 15.16 20.13 1.85
N ALA A 128 14.88 20.06 1.61
CA ALA A 128 14.29 19.28 1.42
C ALA A 128 14.37 18.12 1.91
N ASP A 129 14.52 17.77 2.28
CA ASP A 129 14.60 16.56 2.58
C ASP A 129 13.94 16.28 3.34
#